data_adea65c651ddeae79dd0c2db3208398a
#
_entry.id   adea65c651ddeae79dd0c2db3208398a
#
_cell.length_a   1.000
_cell.length_b   1.000
_cell.length_c   1.000
_cell.angle_alpha   90.00
_cell.angle_beta   90.00
_cell.angle_gamma   90.00
#
_symmetry.space_group_name_H-M   'P 1'
#
loop_
_entity.id
_entity.type
_entity.pdbx_description
1 polymer ?
#
loop_
_entity_poly.entity_id
_entity_poly.type
_entity_poly.pdbx_seq_one_letter_code
_entity_poly.pdbx_strand_id
1 'polypeptide(L)'
;MSRAQRHGRAVAVIGLGYVGLPTALALRASGVRVIGIDIGADRLRDIRAGAVDLGPRDRERLTDALHDSAFLLTDDPRASAWADTVMICVPTPVDRHQAPDLGMLAAACASAVAHAVSGQLLVLTSTSYVGTTRDLLLAPLAARGMKAETDVFVAVAPERTDPGSAGHGQDLTPRVVGGAGRRSTASAASVLSRISPSVHTVGSPEAAEMTALWETTFRAVNIALANELADSCAVFGLEPRAVIDAAATKPYGFMPFYPGPGAGGHRIPCDPHYLLWQLRAERIPSPVVDAAMRALAERPGRMAGLITAKLAARGIPVAGARVLLVGVAYERGVADVRESPALEIMELLADWGATVAFTDPLVPSVELRGGTLSGVTDPWEQRWDLVVLHTVHPSTDLSLLGPEHIVLDISQNRRGHGGGGRYRAAPGATGASPAGDGAAPGAGVHGAEAHGPGTAVPGASPTGSTTPATPGGGTAP
;
A
#
# COMPACT_ATOMS: atom_id res chain seq x y z
N MET A 1 6.45 -34.78 17.12
CA MET A 1 6.11 -33.44 16.62
C MET A 1 7.05 -33.11 15.48
N SER A 2 6.54 -32.75 14.31
CA SER A 2 7.37 -32.32 13.18
C SER A 2 8.13 -31.02 13.52
N ARG A 3 9.28 -30.75 12.88
CA ARG A 3 10.02 -29.48 13.07
C ARG A 3 9.14 -28.24 12.77
N ALA A 4 8.23 -28.35 11.83
CA ALA A 4 7.24 -27.29 11.50
C ALA A 4 6.30 -26.94 12.68
N GLN A 5 6.00 -27.89 13.55
CA GLN A 5 5.18 -27.67 14.75
C GLN A 5 5.93 -26.96 15.89
N ARG A 6 7.27 -26.84 15.82
CA ARG A 6 8.07 -26.10 16.79
C ARG A 6 8.05 -24.59 16.51
N HIS A 7 8.11 -24.19 15.23
CA HIS A 7 8.22 -22.78 14.84
C HIS A 7 7.00 -21.89 15.17
N GLY A 8 5.94 -22.46 15.71
CA GLY A 8 4.76 -21.66 16.08
C GLY A 8 4.52 -21.54 17.59
N ARG A 9 5.47 -21.88 18.45
CA ARG A 9 5.30 -21.83 19.91
C ARG A 9 5.61 -20.46 20.48
N ALA A 10 6.69 -19.83 20.01
CA ALA A 10 7.08 -18.49 20.38
C ALA A 10 7.56 -17.74 19.13
N VAL A 11 7.01 -16.55 18.89
CA VAL A 11 7.37 -15.69 17.76
C VAL A 11 7.88 -14.36 18.31
N ALA A 12 9.09 -13.96 17.90
CA ALA A 12 9.59 -12.61 18.10
C ALA A 12 9.23 -11.76 16.87
N VAL A 13 8.74 -10.56 17.11
CA VAL A 13 8.43 -9.57 16.04
C VAL A 13 9.31 -8.36 16.26
N ILE A 14 10.24 -8.11 15.34
CA ILE A 14 11.17 -6.97 15.37
C ILE A 14 10.56 -5.82 14.55
N GLY A 15 10.37 -4.68 15.21
CA GLY A 15 9.64 -3.52 14.67
C GLY A 15 8.14 -3.63 14.94
N LEU A 16 7.64 -2.79 15.85
CA LEU A 16 6.23 -2.76 16.26
C LEU A 16 5.49 -1.55 15.69
N GLY A 17 5.76 -1.25 14.41
CA GLY A 17 5.05 -0.24 13.63
C GLY A 17 3.67 -0.71 13.15
N TYR A 18 3.19 -0.10 12.05
CA TYR A 18 1.88 -0.37 11.45
C TYR A 18 1.69 -1.80 10.92
N VAL A 19 2.77 -2.52 10.65
CA VAL A 19 2.75 -3.93 10.21
C VAL A 19 3.02 -4.87 11.39
N GLY A 20 4.10 -4.61 12.13
CA GLY A 20 4.58 -5.54 13.14
C GLY A 20 3.66 -5.65 14.35
N LEU A 21 3.10 -4.54 14.85
CA LEU A 21 2.19 -4.61 16.00
C LEU A 21 0.90 -5.36 15.69
N PRO A 22 0.15 -5.08 14.62
CA PRO A 22 -1.00 -5.89 14.24
C PRO A 22 -0.67 -7.36 14.01
N THR A 23 0.49 -7.68 13.39
CA THR A 23 0.96 -9.07 13.22
C THR A 23 1.22 -9.75 14.56
N ALA A 24 1.88 -9.07 15.49
CA ALA A 24 2.13 -9.56 16.85
C ALA A 24 0.82 -9.85 17.61
N LEU A 25 -0.15 -8.95 17.50
CA LEU A 25 -1.47 -9.08 18.11
C LEU A 25 -2.29 -10.25 17.51
N ALA A 26 -2.27 -10.38 16.18
CA ALA A 26 -2.94 -11.49 15.50
C ALA A 26 -2.33 -12.85 15.91
N LEU A 27 -1.00 -12.96 15.97
CA LEU A 27 -0.30 -14.15 16.46
C LEU A 27 -0.66 -14.44 17.91
N ARG A 28 -0.69 -13.42 18.80
CA ARG A 28 -1.09 -13.62 20.19
C ARG A 28 -2.51 -14.11 20.30
N ALA A 29 -3.44 -13.53 19.57
CA ALA A 29 -4.84 -13.94 19.51
C ALA A 29 -5.03 -15.38 18.99
N SER A 30 -4.09 -15.89 18.17
CA SER A 30 -4.08 -17.30 17.73
C SER A 30 -3.47 -18.27 18.73
N GLY A 31 -3.13 -17.82 19.96
CA GLY A 31 -2.57 -18.65 21.02
C GLY A 31 -1.04 -18.78 21.00
N VAL A 32 -0.34 -18.04 20.16
CA VAL A 32 1.13 -18.04 20.08
C VAL A 32 1.71 -17.14 21.18
N ARG A 33 2.80 -17.56 21.85
CA ARG A 33 3.60 -16.65 22.68
C ARG A 33 4.31 -15.64 21.78
N VAL A 34 4.22 -14.35 22.10
CA VAL A 34 4.80 -13.27 21.29
C VAL A 34 5.80 -12.46 22.11
N ILE A 35 6.94 -12.16 21.49
CA ILE A 35 7.95 -11.23 21.98
C ILE A 35 8.01 -10.07 21.00
N GLY A 36 7.40 -8.94 21.34
CA GLY A 36 7.49 -7.71 20.56
C GLY A 36 8.78 -6.98 20.91
N ILE A 37 9.61 -6.72 19.89
CA ILE A 37 10.90 -6.05 20.03
C ILE A 37 10.88 -4.75 19.23
N ASP A 38 11.09 -3.62 19.90
CA ASP A 38 11.21 -2.32 19.23
C ASP A 38 12.26 -1.47 19.93
N ILE A 39 13.13 -0.81 19.16
CA ILE A 39 14.19 0.07 19.68
C ILE A 39 13.67 1.41 20.19
N GLY A 40 12.46 1.80 19.79
CA GLY A 40 11.80 3.04 20.19
C GLY A 40 11.20 2.95 21.58
N ALA A 41 11.86 3.50 22.60
CA ALA A 41 11.33 3.51 23.98
C ALA A 41 9.95 4.18 24.07
N ASP A 42 9.75 5.27 23.32
CA ASP A 42 8.47 5.98 23.24
C ASP A 42 7.39 5.07 22.61
N ARG A 43 7.72 4.37 21.53
CA ARG A 43 6.81 3.42 20.90
C ARG A 43 6.36 2.32 21.86
N LEU A 44 7.28 1.75 22.59
CA LEU A 44 6.98 0.71 23.60
C LEU A 44 6.11 1.28 24.74
N ARG A 45 6.35 2.53 25.15
CA ARG A 45 5.54 3.21 26.16
C ARG A 45 4.11 3.43 25.66
N ASP A 46 3.94 3.92 24.43
CA ASP A 46 2.65 4.18 23.83
C ASP A 46 1.83 2.89 23.64
N ILE A 47 2.50 1.79 23.21
CA ILE A 47 1.86 0.48 23.12
C ILE A 47 1.35 0.02 24.48
N ARG A 48 2.18 0.13 25.55
CA ARG A 48 1.79 -0.25 26.92
C ARG A 48 0.64 0.62 27.46
N ALA A 49 0.57 1.87 27.03
CA ALA A 49 -0.50 2.79 27.41
C ALA A 49 -1.77 2.63 26.55
N GLY A 50 -1.74 1.80 25.50
CA GLY A 50 -2.83 1.71 24.53
C GLY A 50 -2.99 2.95 23.64
N ALA A 51 -2.01 3.87 23.66
CA ALA A 51 -2.01 5.15 22.94
C ALA A 51 -1.42 5.00 21.52
N VAL A 52 -1.91 4.02 20.77
CA VAL A 52 -1.44 3.71 19.42
C VAL A 52 -2.60 3.69 18.43
N ASP A 53 -2.33 4.14 17.20
CA ASP A 53 -3.32 4.09 16.14
C ASP A 53 -3.51 2.65 15.65
N LEU A 54 -4.67 2.08 15.95
CA LEU A 54 -5.07 0.73 15.58
C LEU A 54 -6.54 0.73 15.18
N GLY A 55 -6.89 -0.12 14.24
CA GLY A 55 -8.28 -0.42 13.94
C GLY A 55 -9.01 -1.03 15.16
N PRO A 56 -10.35 -0.99 15.17
CA PRO A 56 -11.14 -1.44 16.33
C PRO A 56 -10.77 -2.84 16.82
N ARG A 57 -10.63 -3.78 15.92
CA ARG A 57 -10.29 -5.19 16.23
C ARG A 57 -8.90 -5.36 16.84
N ASP A 58 -7.90 -4.65 16.32
CA ASP A 58 -6.55 -4.74 16.85
C ASP A 58 -6.39 -3.97 18.17
N ARG A 59 -7.23 -2.98 18.41
CA ARG A 59 -7.31 -2.31 19.72
C ARG A 59 -7.85 -3.24 20.80
N GLU A 60 -8.90 -4.03 20.50
CA GLU A 60 -9.39 -5.09 21.40
C GLU A 60 -8.31 -6.12 21.67
N ARG A 61 -7.64 -6.62 20.62
CA ARG A 61 -6.52 -7.58 20.75
C ARG A 61 -5.37 -7.02 21.59
N LEU A 62 -5.06 -5.72 21.46
CA LEU A 62 -4.02 -5.09 22.27
C LEU A 62 -4.41 -5.07 23.75
N THR A 63 -5.67 -4.71 24.05
CA THR A 63 -6.17 -4.71 25.43
C THR A 63 -6.01 -6.10 26.06
N ASP A 64 -6.43 -7.16 25.36
CA ASP A 64 -6.28 -8.53 25.83
C ASP A 64 -4.81 -8.94 25.99
N ALA A 65 -3.96 -8.59 25.01
CA ALA A 65 -2.54 -8.94 25.01
C ALA A 65 -1.77 -8.28 26.16
N LEU A 66 -2.08 -7.03 26.51
CA LEU A 66 -1.38 -6.33 27.60
C LEU A 66 -1.62 -6.95 28.98
N HIS A 67 -2.71 -7.73 29.16
CA HIS A 67 -3.00 -8.45 30.39
C HIS A 67 -2.49 -9.91 30.37
N ASP A 68 -1.80 -10.33 29.28
CA ASP A 68 -1.39 -11.70 29.07
C ASP A 68 0.14 -11.85 29.19
N SER A 69 0.62 -12.69 30.12
CA SER A 69 2.03 -12.99 30.32
C SER A 69 2.73 -13.64 29.12
N ALA A 70 1.97 -14.10 28.14
CA ALA A 70 2.49 -14.65 26.88
C ALA A 70 2.75 -13.57 25.82
N PHE A 71 2.51 -12.28 26.12
CA PHE A 71 2.85 -11.12 25.29
C PHE A 71 3.91 -10.28 26.02
N LEU A 72 5.15 -10.34 25.55
CA LEU A 72 6.27 -9.58 26.11
C LEU A 72 6.67 -8.43 25.19
N LEU A 73 6.88 -7.24 25.76
CA LEU A 73 7.40 -6.08 25.04
C LEU A 73 8.77 -5.69 25.60
N THR A 74 9.79 -5.58 24.72
CA THR A 74 11.16 -5.25 25.12
C THR A 74 11.90 -4.47 24.04
N ASP A 75 12.92 -3.72 24.43
CA ASP A 75 13.89 -3.08 23.55
C ASP A 75 15.19 -3.94 23.40
N ASP A 76 15.31 -5.02 24.14
CA ASP A 76 16.48 -5.91 24.07
C ASP A 76 16.40 -6.86 22.87
N PRO A 77 17.25 -6.69 21.83
CA PRO A 77 17.23 -7.53 20.65
C PRO A 77 17.63 -8.99 20.94
N ARG A 78 18.35 -9.26 22.05
CA ARG A 78 18.74 -10.60 22.47
C ARG A 78 17.54 -11.48 22.78
N ALA A 79 16.40 -10.90 23.10
CA ALA A 79 15.17 -11.63 23.36
C ALA A 79 14.67 -12.41 22.12
N SER A 80 15.11 -12.06 20.91
CA SER A 80 14.81 -12.81 19.68
C SER A 80 15.34 -14.26 19.74
N ALA A 81 16.42 -14.52 20.49
CA ALA A 81 16.95 -15.87 20.68
C ALA A 81 16.03 -16.82 21.48
N TRP A 82 15.03 -16.29 22.19
CA TRP A 82 14.07 -17.08 22.96
C TRP A 82 12.88 -17.58 22.13
N ALA A 83 12.78 -17.10 20.88
CA ALA A 83 11.70 -17.46 19.98
C ALA A 83 12.10 -18.56 18.98
N ASP A 84 11.14 -19.39 18.60
CA ASP A 84 11.32 -20.38 17.53
C ASP A 84 11.26 -19.73 16.13
N THR A 85 10.60 -18.57 16.05
CA THR A 85 10.46 -17.77 14.82
C THR A 85 10.74 -16.30 15.11
N VAL A 86 11.49 -15.65 14.24
CA VAL A 86 11.75 -14.19 14.26
C VAL A 86 11.15 -13.60 13.00
N MET A 87 10.23 -12.66 13.14
CA MET A 87 9.66 -11.88 12.04
C MET A 87 10.26 -10.47 12.06
N ILE A 88 10.71 -9.98 10.91
CA ILE A 88 11.33 -8.67 10.75
C ILE A 88 10.35 -7.75 10.01
N CYS A 89 9.82 -6.74 10.72
CA CYS A 89 8.73 -5.87 10.30
C CYS A 89 9.09 -4.39 10.45
N VAL A 90 10.28 -3.99 9.99
CA VAL A 90 10.77 -2.61 10.09
C VAL A 90 10.43 -1.79 8.85
N PRO A 91 10.34 -0.45 8.96
CA PRO A 91 10.11 0.43 7.81
C PRO A 91 11.23 0.35 6.77
N THR A 92 10.86 0.54 5.51
CA THR A 92 11.75 0.58 4.35
C THR A 92 11.40 1.80 3.49
N PRO A 93 11.72 3.03 3.94
CA PRO A 93 11.39 4.25 3.21
C PRO A 93 12.34 4.45 2.02
N VAL A 94 12.00 5.44 1.20
CA VAL A 94 12.91 6.04 0.23
C VAL A 94 13.36 7.41 0.74
N ASP A 95 14.56 7.83 0.34
CA ASP A 95 15.06 9.17 0.65
C ASP A 95 14.46 10.23 -0.28
N ARG A 96 14.83 11.50 -0.07
CA ARG A 96 14.41 12.64 -0.90
C ARG A 96 14.80 12.52 -2.38
N HIS A 97 15.73 11.65 -2.72
CA HIS A 97 16.16 11.34 -4.09
C HIS A 97 15.48 10.11 -4.67
N GLN A 98 14.45 9.59 -3.95
CA GLN A 98 13.74 8.37 -4.32
C GLN A 98 14.65 7.14 -4.38
N ALA A 99 15.77 7.15 -3.63
CA ALA A 99 16.64 6.00 -3.45
C ALA A 99 16.25 5.23 -2.17
N PRO A 100 16.31 3.89 -2.19
CA PRO A 100 16.01 3.07 -1.01
C PRO A 100 16.86 3.43 0.21
N ASP A 101 16.22 3.68 1.35
CA ASP A 101 16.92 3.76 2.65
C ASP A 101 16.83 2.39 3.35
N LEU A 102 17.94 1.68 3.29
CA LEU A 102 18.08 0.33 3.86
C LEU A 102 18.59 0.33 5.30
N GLY A 103 18.86 1.47 5.91
CA GLY A 103 19.53 1.57 7.19
C GLY A 103 18.83 0.79 8.30
N MET A 104 17.53 1.03 8.49
CA MET A 104 16.74 0.33 9.50
C MET A 104 16.61 -1.17 9.22
N LEU A 105 16.41 -1.53 7.95
CA LEU A 105 16.28 -2.93 7.55
C LEU A 105 17.61 -3.70 7.77
N ALA A 106 18.72 -3.15 7.33
CA ALA A 106 20.03 -3.74 7.50
C ALA A 106 20.39 -3.94 8.98
N ALA A 107 20.10 -2.94 9.83
CA ALA A 107 20.31 -3.03 11.27
C ALA A 107 19.46 -4.12 11.92
N ALA A 108 18.16 -4.21 11.57
CA ALA A 108 17.26 -5.23 12.09
C ALA A 108 17.67 -6.64 11.64
N CYS A 109 18.03 -6.82 10.37
CA CYS A 109 18.53 -8.10 9.84
C CYS A 109 19.86 -8.49 10.52
N ALA A 110 20.81 -7.57 10.65
CA ALA A 110 22.08 -7.82 11.34
C ALA A 110 21.87 -8.23 12.80
N SER A 111 20.94 -7.58 13.49
CA SER A 111 20.55 -7.94 14.85
C SER A 111 19.94 -9.34 14.92
N ALA A 112 18.98 -9.65 14.05
CA ALA A 112 18.36 -10.98 13.98
C ALA A 112 19.39 -12.07 13.68
N VAL A 113 20.31 -11.81 12.74
CA VAL A 113 21.42 -12.71 12.41
C VAL A 113 22.35 -12.89 13.61
N ALA A 114 22.74 -11.82 14.32
CA ALA A 114 23.67 -11.87 15.47
C ALA A 114 23.13 -12.78 16.58
N HIS A 115 21.83 -12.79 16.82
CA HIS A 115 21.20 -13.54 17.92
C HIS A 115 20.52 -14.85 17.44
N ALA A 116 20.65 -15.20 16.15
CA ALA A 116 20.07 -16.42 15.60
C ALA A 116 20.62 -17.67 16.28
N VAL A 117 19.73 -18.60 16.60
CA VAL A 117 20.04 -19.87 17.24
C VAL A 117 19.65 -21.06 16.34
N SER A 118 20.30 -22.22 16.56
CA SER A 118 20.02 -23.42 15.75
C SER A 118 18.56 -23.86 15.88
N GLY A 119 17.97 -24.18 14.74
CA GLY A 119 16.57 -24.60 14.61
C GLY A 119 15.58 -23.44 14.45
N GLN A 120 16.02 -22.20 14.45
CA GLN A 120 15.18 -21.01 14.36
C GLN A 120 14.76 -20.71 12.93
N LEU A 121 13.55 -20.17 12.77
CA LEU A 121 13.03 -19.62 11.52
C LEU A 121 13.13 -18.08 11.54
N LEU A 122 13.75 -17.49 10.55
CA LEU A 122 13.74 -16.04 10.30
C LEU A 122 12.82 -15.73 9.12
N VAL A 123 11.88 -14.83 9.30
CA VAL A 123 10.93 -14.39 8.26
C VAL A 123 11.07 -12.91 8.03
N LEU A 124 11.51 -12.53 6.84
CA LEU A 124 11.50 -11.13 6.41
C LEU A 124 10.08 -10.76 5.96
N THR A 125 9.49 -9.76 6.60
CA THR A 125 8.15 -9.25 6.25
C THR A 125 8.23 -7.87 5.58
N SER A 126 9.26 -7.09 5.89
CA SER A 126 9.51 -5.80 5.25
C SER A 126 9.69 -5.95 3.75
N THR A 127 9.04 -5.09 2.95
CA THR A 127 9.24 -5.03 1.51
C THR A 127 10.58 -4.35 1.20
N SER A 128 11.34 -4.91 0.26
CA SER A 128 12.63 -4.37 -0.17
C SER A 128 13.00 -4.87 -1.58
N TYR A 129 14.22 -4.66 -2.03
CA TYR A 129 14.69 -5.08 -3.35
C TYR A 129 14.78 -6.62 -3.47
N VAL A 130 14.75 -7.13 -4.72
CA VAL A 130 14.85 -8.56 -5.00
C VAL A 130 16.26 -9.06 -4.67
N GLY A 131 16.35 -10.06 -3.79
CA GLY A 131 17.62 -10.60 -3.27
C GLY A 131 17.96 -10.11 -1.85
N THR A 132 17.15 -9.25 -1.26
CA THR A 132 17.37 -8.74 0.11
C THR A 132 17.50 -9.87 1.13
N THR A 133 16.67 -10.89 1.05
CA THR A 133 16.74 -12.06 1.96
C THR A 133 18.05 -12.79 1.83
N ARG A 134 18.56 -12.94 0.62
CA ARG A 134 19.89 -13.54 0.36
C ARG A 134 20.99 -12.69 0.97
N ASP A 135 20.97 -11.39 0.71
CA ASP A 135 22.06 -10.47 1.03
C ASP A 135 22.11 -10.13 2.54
N LEU A 136 20.95 -9.92 3.17
CA LEU A 136 20.88 -9.47 4.55
C LEU A 136 20.66 -10.59 5.59
N LEU A 137 20.23 -11.78 5.16
CA LEU A 137 20.00 -12.90 6.06
C LEU A 137 20.83 -14.13 5.69
N LEU A 138 20.69 -14.68 4.49
CA LEU A 138 21.33 -15.95 4.15
C LEU A 138 22.85 -15.87 4.10
N ALA A 139 23.42 -14.87 3.44
CA ALA A 139 24.87 -14.70 3.36
C ALA A 139 25.51 -14.41 4.73
N PRO A 140 24.98 -13.51 5.59
CA PRO A 140 25.52 -13.31 6.93
C PRO A 140 25.35 -14.52 7.86
N LEU A 141 24.25 -15.29 7.77
CA LEU A 141 24.10 -16.54 8.53
C LEU A 141 25.12 -17.59 8.11
N ALA A 142 25.38 -17.74 6.80
CA ALA A 142 26.41 -18.62 6.28
C ALA A 142 27.82 -18.20 6.76
N ALA A 143 28.10 -16.89 6.82
CA ALA A 143 29.35 -16.36 7.38
C ALA A 143 29.53 -16.68 8.89
N ARG A 144 28.41 -16.85 9.63
CA ARG A 144 28.42 -17.37 11.00
C ARG A 144 28.52 -18.91 11.09
N GLY A 145 28.66 -19.61 9.97
CA GLY A 145 28.71 -21.07 9.92
C GLY A 145 27.33 -21.75 10.05
N MET A 146 26.23 -21.01 9.95
CA MET A 146 24.86 -21.54 10.04
C MET A 146 24.35 -21.89 8.63
N LYS A 147 24.08 -23.17 8.39
CA LYS A 147 23.56 -23.65 7.09
C LYS A 147 22.05 -23.53 7.03
N ALA A 148 21.56 -22.79 6.03
CA ALA A 148 20.14 -22.75 5.72
C ALA A 148 19.59 -24.16 5.45
N GLU A 149 18.30 -24.40 5.75
CA GLU A 149 17.60 -25.68 5.64
C GLU A 149 18.10 -26.78 6.62
N THR A 150 19.15 -26.54 7.39
CA THR A 150 19.72 -27.48 8.35
C THR A 150 19.77 -26.90 9.75
N ASP A 151 20.53 -25.84 9.90
CA ASP A 151 20.77 -25.19 11.20
C ASP A 151 19.78 -24.04 11.44
N VAL A 152 19.36 -23.38 10.37
CA VAL A 152 18.44 -22.23 10.41
C VAL A 152 17.52 -22.26 9.20
N PHE A 153 16.32 -21.70 9.35
CA PHE A 153 15.34 -21.60 8.29
C PHE A 153 15.12 -20.13 7.97
N VAL A 154 15.04 -19.79 6.69
CA VAL A 154 14.88 -18.40 6.25
C VAL A 154 13.81 -18.33 5.18
N ALA A 155 12.88 -17.40 5.35
CA ALA A 155 11.81 -17.14 4.38
C ALA A 155 11.50 -15.64 4.31
N VAL A 156 10.86 -15.26 3.24
CA VAL A 156 10.22 -13.95 3.11
C VAL A 156 8.72 -14.11 2.98
N ALA A 157 7.98 -13.26 3.64
CA ALA A 157 6.54 -13.19 3.59
C ALA A 157 6.10 -11.72 3.65
N PRO A 158 6.07 -11.03 2.50
CA PRO A 158 5.77 -9.60 2.45
C PRO A 158 4.38 -9.30 3.01
N GLU A 159 4.24 -8.13 3.64
CA GLU A 159 2.94 -7.63 4.07
C GLU A 159 2.11 -7.21 2.87
N ARG A 160 0.82 -7.59 2.88
CA ARG A 160 -0.11 -7.34 1.77
C ARG A 160 -1.40 -6.66 2.20
N THR A 161 -1.57 -6.38 3.49
CA THR A 161 -2.76 -5.72 4.01
C THR A 161 -2.82 -4.25 3.57
N ASP A 162 -4.04 -3.74 3.42
CA ASP A 162 -4.33 -2.35 3.07
C ASP A 162 -4.93 -1.66 4.30
N PRO A 163 -4.15 -0.83 5.01
CA PRO A 163 -4.64 -0.10 6.17
C PRO A 163 -5.85 0.77 5.81
N GLY A 164 -6.84 0.86 6.71
CA GLY A 164 -8.05 1.66 6.47
C GLY A 164 -9.16 0.94 5.70
N SER A 165 -8.90 -0.22 5.10
CA SER A 165 -9.93 -1.03 4.45
C SER A 165 -10.42 -2.16 5.35
N ALA A 166 -11.67 -2.09 5.81
CA ALA A 166 -12.29 -3.13 6.63
C ALA A 166 -12.35 -4.51 5.93
N GLY A 167 -12.28 -4.52 4.60
CA GLY A 167 -12.31 -5.75 3.78
C GLY A 167 -10.93 -6.37 3.51
N HIS A 168 -9.83 -5.71 3.87
CA HIS A 168 -8.47 -6.12 3.51
C HIS A 168 -7.54 -6.27 4.72
N GLY A 169 -8.10 -6.56 5.89
CA GLY A 169 -7.33 -6.86 7.10
C GLY A 169 -6.49 -8.13 6.96
N GLN A 170 -5.56 -8.34 7.90
CA GLN A 170 -4.65 -9.50 7.90
C GLN A 170 -5.38 -10.84 7.84
N ASP A 171 -6.51 -10.95 8.52
CA ASP A 171 -7.30 -12.18 8.58
C ASP A 171 -8.05 -12.51 7.28
N LEU A 172 -8.13 -11.56 6.35
CA LEU A 172 -8.85 -11.69 5.07
C LEU A 172 -7.90 -11.71 3.86
N THR A 173 -6.64 -11.34 4.05
CA THR A 173 -5.67 -11.24 2.96
C THR A 173 -4.78 -12.47 2.90
N PRO A 174 -4.77 -13.24 1.79
CA PRO A 174 -3.84 -14.34 1.57
C PRO A 174 -2.39 -13.88 1.66
N ARG A 175 -1.52 -14.69 2.27
CA ARG A 175 -0.09 -14.44 2.36
C ARG A 175 0.66 -15.11 1.21
N VAL A 176 1.76 -14.47 0.77
CA VAL A 176 2.74 -15.10 -0.14
C VAL A 176 3.98 -15.44 0.67
N VAL A 177 4.55 -16.62 0.44
CA VAL A 177 5.74 -17.10 1.16
C VAL A 177 6.73 -17.72 0.18
N GLY A 178 7.97 -17.23 0.22
CA GLY A 178 9.13 -17.84 -0.44
C GLY A 178 10.22 -18.14 0.58
N GLY A 179 10.65 -19.39 0.68
CA GLY A 179 11.74 -19.79 1.57
C GLY A 179 13.03 -20.11 0.84
N ALA A 180 14.15 -20.10 1.56
CA ALA A 180 15.46 -20.52 1.06
C ALA A 180 15.47 -21.97 0.56
N GLY A 181 14.47 -22.75 0.95
CA GLY A 181 14.22 -24.10 0.49
C GLY A 181 12.88 -24.62 1.02
N ARG A 182 12.59 -25.88 0.76
CA ARG A 182 11.28 -26.50 1.07
C ARG A 182 10.93 -26.44 2.58
N ARG A 183 11.93 -26.63 3.44
CA ARG A 183 11.70 -26.64 4.89
C ARG A 183 11.43 -25.24 5.43
N SER A 184 12.16 -24.25 4.96
CA SER A 184 11.91 -22.84 5.27
C SER A 184 10.52 -22.42 4.83
N THR A 185 10.13 -22.72 3.58
CA THR A 185 8.80 -22.42 3.04
C THR A 185 7.69 -23.06 3.88
N ALA A 186 7.81 -24.35 4.16
CA ALA A 186 6.80 -25.08 4.94
C ALA A 186 6.69 -24.56 6.38
N SER A 187 7.82 -24.22 7.01
CA SER A 187 7.85 -23.65 8.37
C SER A 187 7.18 -22.29 8.42
N ALA A 188 7.52 -21.40 7.49
CA ALA A 188 6.91 -20.06 7.41
C ALA A 188 5.40 -20.14 7.09
N ALA A 189 5.01 -20.98 6.14
CA ALA A 189 3.61 -21.20 5.82
C ALA A 189 2.81 -21.73 7.05
N SER A 190 3.38 -22.64 7.85
CA SER A 190 2.75 -23.13 9.06
C SER A 190 2.53 -22.06 10.14
N VAL A 191 3.43 -21.11 10.27
CA VAL A 191 3.28 -19.96 11.21
C VAL A 191 2.19 -19.02 10.71
N LEU A 192 2.26 -18.64 9.42
CA LEU A 192 1.39 -17.62 8.84
C LEU A 192 -0.05 -18.11 8.61
N SER A 193 -0.27 -19.42 8.43
CA SER A 193 -1.62 -19.99 8.35
C SER A 193 -2.45 -19.83 9.64
N ARG A 194 -1.83 -19.41 10.74
CA ARG A 194 -2.54 -19.08 12.00
C ARG A 194 -3.24 -17.73 11.95
N ILE A 195 -2.77 -16.83 11.10
CA ILE A 195 -3.21 -15.42 11.04
C ILE A 195 -3.66 -14.99 9.65
N SER A 196 -3.74 -15.91 8.70
CA SER A 196 -4.17 -15.63 7.34
C SER A 196 -5.12 -16.71 6.84
N PRO A 197 -6.12 -16.39 6.00
CA PRO A 197 -7.09 -17.35 5.48
C PRO A 197 -6.44 -18.41 4.58
N SER A 198 -5.35 -18.04 3.90
CA SER A 198 -4.55 -18.95 3.07
C SER A 198 -3.13 -18.45 2.89
N VAL A 199 -2.21 -19.36 2.56
CA VAL A 199 -0.81 -19.08 2.28
C VAL A 199 -0.47 -19.65 0.91
N HIS A 200 -0.10 -18.77 -0.02
CA HIS A 200 0.41 -19.14 -1.33
C HIS A 200 1.94 -19.24 -1.27
N THR A 201 2.49 -20.40 -1.64
CA THR A 201 3.93 -20.62 -1.62
C THR A 201 4.53 -20.45 -3.01
N VAL A 202 5.68 -19.77 -3.08
CA VAL A 202 6.45 -19.56 -4.31
C VAL A 202 7.81 -20.24 -4.23
N GLY A 203 8.49 -20.36 -5.37
CA GLY A 203 9.69 -21.20 -5.53
C GLY A 203 10.94 -20.69 -4.81
N SER A 204 11.04 -19.39 -4.50
CA SER A 204 12.21 -18.80 -3.85
C SER A 204 11.84 -17.53 -3.07
N PRO A 205 12.74 -17.03 -2.19
CA PRO A 205 12.58 -15.73 -1.56
C PRO A 205 12.44 -14.59 -2.57
N GLU A 206 13.25 -14.60 -3.63
CA GLU A 206 13.24 -13.57 -4.67
C GLU A 206 11.90 -13.49 -5.40
N ALA A 207 11.24 -14.64 -5.61
CA ALA A 207 9.91 -14.66 -6.23
C ALA A 207 8.86 -13.99 -5.33
N ALA A 208 8.94 -14.16 -4.01
CA ALA A 208 8.03 -13.51 -3.07
C ALA A 208 8.34 -12.01 -2.93
N GLU A 209 9.62 -11.61 -2.91
CA GLU A 209 10.07 -10.21 -2.91
C GLU A 209 9.56 -9.49 -4.17
N MET A 210 9.77 -10.08 -5.35
CA MET A 210 9.27 -9.53 -6.62
C MET A 210 7.74 -9.44 -6.63
N THR A 211 7.04 -10.41 -6.06
CA THR A 211 5.57 -10.38 -5.99
C THR A 211 5.07 -9.12 -5.28
N ALA A 212 5.66 -8.78 -4.14
CA ALA A 212 5.27 -7.57 -3.38
C ALA A 212 5.56 -6.29 -4.15
N LEU A 213 6.74 -6.18 -4.75
CA LEU A 213 7.11 -5.03 -5.58
C LEU A 213 6.19 -4.88 -6.79
N TRP A 214 5.83 -6.00 -7.42
CA TRP A 214 4.98 -6.00 -8.60
C TRP A 214 3.53 -5.62 -8.29
N GLU A 215 2.97 -6.10 -7.16
CA GLU A 215 1.64 -5.72 -6.70
C GLU A 215 1.53 -4.20 -6.48
N THR A 216 2.53 -3.62 -5.83
CA THR A 216 2.55 -2.17 -5.54
C THR A 216 2.82 -1.37 -6.81
N THR A 217 3.72 -1.83 -7.68
CA THR A 217 3.98 -1.22 -8.99
C THR A 217 2.73 -1.25 -9.87
N PHE A 218 2.00 -2.36 -9.91
CA PHE A 218 0.73 -2.47 -10.64
C PHE A 218 -0.28 -1.42 -10.13
N ARG A 219 -0.43 -1.26 -8.82
CA ARG A 219 -1.31 -0.22 -8.25
C ARG A 219 -0.86 1.18 -8.66
N ALA A 220 0.43 1.48 -8.54
CA ALA A 220 1.00 2.79 -8.91
C ALA A 220 0.72 3.15 -10.38
N VAL A 221 0.99 2.23 -11.31
CA VAL A 221 0.76 2.43 -12.75
C VAL A 221 -0.73 2.68 -13.04
N ASN A 222 -1.62 1.90 -12.42
CA ASN A 222 -3.06 2.04 -12.68
C ASN A 222 -3.66 3.28 -12.02
N ILE A 223 -3.15 3.73 -10.86
CA ILE A 223 -3.54 5.01 -10.26
C ILE A 223 -3.08 6.18 -11.14
N ALA A 224 -1.85 6.13 -11.66
CA ALA A 224 -1.36 7.14 -12.59
C ALA A 224 -2.22 7.21 -13.86
N LEU A 225 -2.58 6.07 -14.45
CA LEU A 225 -3.46 5.97 -15.61
C LEU A 225 -4.88 6.50 -15.32
N ALA A 226 -5.44 6.20 -14.14
CA ALA A 226 -6.75 6.74 -13.75
C ALA A 226 -6.72 8.27 -13.56
N ASN A 227 -5.63 8.82 -13.04
CA ASN A 227 -5.42 10.26 -12.94
C ASN A 227 -5.31 10.91 -14.31
N GLU A 228 -4.60 10.31 -15.26
CA GLU A 228 -4.48 10.78 -16.65
C GLU A 228 -5.84 10.74 -17.36
N LEU A 229 -6.64 9.70 -17.13
CA LEU A 229 -8.03 9.64 -17.63
C LEU A 229 -8.85 10.81 -17.09
N ALA A 230 -8.73 11.17 -15.81
CA ALA A 230 -9.47 12.31 -15.26
C ALA A 230 -9.10 13.63 -15.94
N ASP A 231 -7.80 13.84 -16.19
CA ASP A 231 -7.32 15.02 -16.91
C ASP A 231 -7.85 15.04 -18.37
N SER A 232 -7.89 13.89 -19.04
CA SER A 232 -8.49 13.73 -20.38
C SER A 232 -9.99 13.99 -20.38
N CYS A 233 -10.72 13.45 -19.40
CA CYS A 233 -12.16 13.69 -19.27
C CYS A 233 -12.49 15.17 -19.08
N ALA A 234 -11.66 15.91 -18.35
CA ALA A 234 -11.85 17.36 -18.16
C ALA A 234 -11.84 18.13 -19.48
N VAL A 235 -10.98 17.74 -20.44
CA VAL A 235 -10.93 18.36 -21.78
C VAL A 235 -12.24 18.15 -22.57
N PHE A 236 -12.87 16.99 -22.40
CA PHE A 236 -14.10 16.63 -23.10
C PHE A 236 -15.38 16.97 -22.31
N GLY A 237 -15.26 17.55 -21.12
CA GLY A 237 -16.41 17.84 -20.24
C GLY A 237 -17.09 16.57 -19.69
N LEU A 238 -16.36 15.47 -19.57
CA LEU A 238 -16.87 14.19 -19.09
C LEU A 238 -16.56 14.01 -17.59
N GLU A 239 -17.41 13.25 -16.90
CA GLU A 239 -17.19 12.84 -15.53
C GLU A 239 -16.37 11.54 -15.50
N PRO A 240 -15.12 11.55 -14.99
CA PRO A 240 -14.22 10.40 -15.10
C PRO A 240 -14.74 9.15 -14.40
N ARG A 241 -15.45 9.33 -13.27
CA ARG A 241 -16.02 8.20 -12.53
C ARG A 241 -17.09 7.47 -13.34
N ALA A 242 -17.98 8.20 -14.01
CA ALA A 242 -19.00 7.60 -14.85
C ALA A 242 -18.39 6.77 -15.99
N VAL A 243 -17.27 7.25 -16.56
CA VAL A 243 -16.52 6.51 -17.59
C VAL A 243 -15.92 5.22 -17.03
N ILE A 244 -15.28 5.30 -15.83
CA ILE A 244 -14.68 4.14 -15.18
C ILE A 244 -15.75 3.12 -14.78
N ASP A 245 -16.85 3.57 -14.16
CA ASP A 245 -17.95 2.69 -13.74
C ASP A 245 -18.59 1.99 -14.96
N ALA A 246 -18.75 2.69 -16.07
CA ALA A 246 -19.22 2.09 -17.33
C ALA A 246 -18.22 1.05 -17.88
N ALA A 247 -16.92 1.35 -17.87
CA ALA A 247 -15.89 0.40 -18.31
C ALA A 247 -15.81 -0.83 -17.39
N ALA A 248 -16.07 -0.68 -16.08
CA ALA A 248 -16.09 -1.75 -15.11
C ALA A 248 -17.25 -2.75 -15.28
N THR A 249 -18.25 -2.43 -16.07
CA THR A 249 -19.30 -3.39 -16.45
C THR A 249 -18.77 -4.52 -17.34
N LYS A 250 -17.61 -4.33 -17.97
CA LYS A 250 -16.96 -5.37 -18.76
C LYS A 250 -16.39 -6.45 -17.82
N PRO A 251 -16.77 -7.73 -17.96
CA PRO A 251 -16.45 -8.77 -16.98
C PRO A 251 -14.98 -9.27 -17.04
N TYR A 252 -14.15 -8.77 -17.96
CA TYR A 252 -12.75 -9.17 -18.15
C TYR A 252 -11.91 -8.02 -18.73
N GLY A 253 -10.60 -8.05 -18.47
CA GLY A 253 -9.63 -7.14 -19.08
C GLY A 253 -9.75 -5.68 -18.63
N PHE A 254 -10.51 -5.39 -17.56
CA PHE A 254 -10.58 -4.11 -16.90
C PHE A 254 -10.73 -4.29 -15.39
N MET A 255 -9.88 -3.60 -14.64
CA MET A 255 -9.98 -3.47 -13.19
C MET A 255 -10.13 -1.99 -12.86
N PRO A 256 -11.20 -1.57 -12.18
CA PRO A 256 -11.43 -0.15 -11.93
C PRO A 256 -10.43 0.42 -10.92
N PHE A 257 -9.77 1.50 -11.32
CA PHE A 257 -9.03 2.41 -10.46
C PHE A 257 -9.64 3.80 -10.62
N TYR A 258 -9.69 4.55 -9.52
CA TYR A 258 -10.30 5.87 -9.52
C TYR A 258 -9.24 6.93 -9.33
N PRO A 259 -9.39 8.10 -9.99
CA PRO A 259 -8.46 9.20 -9.82
C PRO A 259 -8.54 9.77 -8.40
N GLY A 260 -7.44 10.43 -7.97
CA GLY A 260 -7.34 11.06 -6.67
C GLY A 260 -6.32 12.21 -6.68
N PRO A 261 -6.08 12.82 -5.51
CA PRO A 261 -5.16 13.94 -5.36
C PRO A 261 -3.69 13.55 -5.46
N GLY A 262 -3.40 12.26 -5.41
CA GLY A 262 -2.07 11.66 -5.43
C GLY A 262 -2.08 10.29 -4.77
N ALA A 263 -0.91 9.70 -4.60
CA ALA A 263 -0.70 8.46 -3.87
C ALA A 263 0.12 8.75 -2.61
N GLY A 264 -0.32 8.23 -1.47
CA GLY A 264 0.36 8.37 -0.20
C GLY A 264 0.63 7.01 0.47
N GLY A 265 1.09 7.05 1.71
CA GLY A 265 1.47 5.88 2.48
C GLY A 265 2.88 5.37 2.16
N HIS A 266 3.29 4.33 2.84
CA HIS A 266 4.66 3.81 2.79
C HIS A 266 4.89 2.74 1.71
N ARG A 267 3.92 2.47 0.83
CA ARG A 267 4.03 1.42 -0.19
C ARG A 267 3.98 1.97 -1.62
N ILE A 268 2.87 2.56 -2.04
CA ILE A 268 2.69 3.01 -3.44
C ILE A 268 3.72 4.07 -3.83
N PRO A 269 4.05 5.08 -3.00
CA PRO A 269 5.11 6.05 -3.31
C PRO A 269 6.53 5.47 -3.19
N CYS A 270 6.73 4.35 -2.48
CA CYS A 270 8.05 3.86 -2.10
C CYS A 270 8.48 2.59 -2.86
N ASP A 271 7.67 1.52 -2.79
CA ASP A 271 8.07 0.19 -3.30
C ASP A 271 8.47 0.17 -4.79
N PRO A 272 7.78 0.87 -5.72
CA PRO A 272 8.22 0.88 -7.11
C PRO A 272 9.61 1.48 -7.33
N HIS A 273 10.06 2.38 -6.44
CA HIS A 273 11.41 2.95 -6.52
C HIS A 273 12.49 1.91 -6.18
N TYR A 274 12.21 0.92 -5.32
CA TYR A 274 13.11 -0.20 -5.08
C TYR A 274 13.35 -1.00 -6.36
N LEU A 275 12.28 -1.29 -7.12
CA LEU A 275 12.38 -1.97 -8.39
C LEU A 275 13.15 -1.13 -9.42
N LEU A 276 12.80 0.17 -9.57
CA LEU A 276 13.48 1.08 -10.49
C LEU A 276 14.97 1.24 -10.14
N TRP A 277 15.30 1.37 -8.86
CA TRP A 277 16.68 1.49 -8.39
C TRP A 277 17.50 0.25 -8.78
N GLN A 278 16.97 -0.94 -8.56
CA GLN A 278 17.64 -2.20 -8.90
C GLN A 278 17.78 -2.36 -10.42
N LEU A 279 16.73 -2.10 -11.20
CA LEU A 279 16.77 -2.19 -12.65
C LEU A 279 17.76 -1.20 -13.28
N ARG A 280 17.87 0.02 -12.71
CA ARG A 280 18.87 1.00 -13.15
C ARG A 280 20.30 0.52 -12.92
N ALA A 281 20.60 -0.15 -11.81
CA ALA A 281 21.89 -0.74 -11.53
C ALA A 281 22.25 -1.81 -12.60
N GLU A 282 21.27 -2.58 -13.06
CA GLU A 282 21.40 -3.59 -14.11
C GLU A 282 21.28 -3.01 -15.53
N ARG A 283 21.10 -1.69 -15.68
CA ARG A 283 20.89 -0.97 -16.95
C ARG A 283 19.68 -1.48 -17.75
N ILE A 284 18.65 -1.95 -17.05
CA ILE A 284 17.40 -2.40 -17.65
C ILE A 284 16.41 -1.21 -17.62
N PRO A 285 15.93 -0.73 -18.79
CA PRO A 285 14.97 0.35 -18.85
C PRO A 285 13.56 -0.11 -18.37
N SER A 286 12.87 0.76 -17.63
CA SER A 286 11.49 0.51 -17.17
C SER A 286 10.60 1.73 -17.45
N PRO A 287 10.37 2.07 -18.74
CA PRO A 287 9.76 3.36 -19.10
C PRO A 287 8.33 3.52 -18.61
N VAL A 288 7.54 2.45 -18.54
CA VAL A 288 6.15 2.50 -18.06
C VAL A 288 6.10 2.84 -16.57
N VAL A 289 6.93 2.19 -15.76
CA VAL A 289 6.98 2.44 -14.31
C VAL A 289 7.58 3.81 -14.02
N ASP A 290 8.65 4.21 -14.72
CA ASP A 290 9.24 5.55 -14.60
C ASP A 290 8.24 6.66 -14.93
N ALA A 291 7.45 6.51 -16.00
CA ALA A 291 6.42 7.47 -16.38
C ALA A 291 5.30 7.57 -15.34
N ALA A 292 4.83 6.42 -14.85
CA ALA A 292 3.79 6.36 -13.83
C ALA A 292 4.23 7.02 -12.51
N MET A 293 5.45 6.72 -12.04
CA MET A 293 5.97 7.30 -10.80
C MET A 293 6.17 8.80 -10.91
N ARG A 294 6.63 9.33 -12.06
CA ARG A 294 6.68 10.77 -12.31
C ARG A 294 5.29 11.40 -12.30
N ALA A 295 4.32 10.80 -12.99
CA ALA A 295 2.96 11.30 -13.02
C ALA A 295 2.32 11.37 -11.62
N LEU A 296 2.60 10.38 -10.75
CA LEU A 296 2.16 10.38 -9.35
C LEU A 296 2.86 11.46 -8.52
N ALA A 297 4.16 11.66 -8.70
CA ALA A 297 4.92 12.69 -8.00
C ALA A 297 4.49 14.12 -8.42
N GLU A 298 4.10 14.34 -9.67
CA GLU A 298 3.60 15.61 -10.16
C GLU A 298 2.13 15.90 -9.78
N ARG A 299 1.39 14.89 -9.33
CA ARG A 299 -0.06 15.01 -9.10
C ARG A 299 -0.44 16.05 -8.06
N PRO A 300 0.21 16.16 -6.88
CA PRO A 300 -0.09 17.19 -5.88
C PRO A 300 0.06 18.61 -6.46
N GLY A 301 1.10 18.84 -7.24
CA GLY A 301 1.32 20.13 -7.93
C GLY A 301 0.19 20.48 -8.92
N ARG A 302 -0.31 19.48 -9.67
CA ARG A 302 -1.48 19.66 -10.55
C ARG A 302 -2.74 19.99 -9.76
N MET A 303 -2.93 19.38 -8.60
CA MET A 303 -4.07 19.70 -7.71
C MET A 303 -3.97 21.11 -7.14
N ALA A 304 -2.79 21.54 -6.71
CA ALA A 304 -2.56 22.93 -6.28
C ALA A 304 -2.85 23.92 -7.42
N GLY A 305 -2.44 23.61 -8.66
CA GLY A 305 -2.80 24.37 -9.85
C GLY A 305 -4.31 24.44 -10.12
N LEU A 306 -5.02 23.35 -9.94
CA LEU A 306 -6.49 23.29 -10.08
C LEU A 306 -7.18 24.16 -9.02
N ILE A 307 -6.70 24.14 -7.77
CA ILE A 307 -7.17 24.99 -6.66
C ILE A 307 -6.99 26.46 -7.04
N THR A 308 -5.79 26.84 -7.52
CA THR A 308 -5.48 28.20 -7.96
C THR A 308 -6.39 28.66 -9.12
N ALA A 309 -6.59 27.79 -10.11
CA ALA A 309 -7.49 28.09 -11.23
C ALA A 309 -8.95 28.28 -10.77
N LYS A 310 -9.39 27.51 -9.77
CA LYS A 310 -10.75 27.65 -9.18
C LYS A 310 -10.94 28.97 -8.47
N LEU A 311 -9.92 29.43 -7.73
CA LEU A 311 -9.89 30.75 -7.08
C LEU A 311 -9.91 31.88 -8.15
N ALA A 312 -9.02 31.79 -9.16
CA ALA A 312 -8.91 32.77 -10.22
C ALA A 312 -10.21 32.93 -11.02
N ALA A 313 -10.94 31.85 -11.30
CA ALA A 313 -12.25 31.86 -11.95
C ALA A 313 -13.32 32.66 -11.16
N ARG A 314 -13.03 32.99 -9.88
CA ARG A 314 -13.86 33.82 -9.01
C ARG A 314 -13.26 35.21 -8.76
N GLY A 315 -12.16 35.54 -9.46
CA GLY A 315 -11.46 36.81 -9.28
C GLY A 315 -10.66 36.89 -7.98
N ILE A 316 -10.38 35.75 -7.33
CA ILE A 316 -9.63 35.68 -6.05
C ILE A 316 -8.19 35.28 -6.39
N PRO A 317 -7.19 36.15 -6.12
CA PRO A 317 -5.79 35.79 -6.27
C PRO A 317 -5.39 34.73 -5.21
N VAL A 318 -4.49 33.82 -5.54
CA VAL A 318 -4.02 32.80 -4.58
C VAL A 318 -3.30 33.45 -3.40
N ALA A 319 -2.54 34.51 -3.64
CA ALA A 319 -1.89 35.28 -2.60
C ALA A 319 -2.93 35.98 -1.71
N GLY A 320 -2.94 35.63 -0.44
CA GLY A 320 -3.90 36.10 0.55
C GLY A 320 -5.20 35.32 0.61
N ALA A 321 -5.45 34.37 -0.31
CA ALA A 321 -6.64 33.52 -0.26
C ALA A 321 -6.62 32.59 0.96
N ARG A 322 -7.77 32.41 1.61
CA ARG A 322 -7.95 31.50 2.73
C ARG A 322 -8.50 30.16 2.21
N VAL A 323 -7.68 29.11 2.27
CA VAL A 323 -8.00 27.77 1.74
C VAL A 323 -8.06 26.78 2.90
N LEU A 324 -9.18 26.08 3.01
CA LEU A 324 -9.37 25.00 3.98
C LEU A 324 -9.26 23.65 3.24
N LEU A 325 -8.36 22.77 3.69
CA LEU A 325 -8.35 21.37 3.30
C LEU A 325 -9.16 20.53 4.29
N VAL A 326 -10.07 19.70 3.78
CA VAL A 326 -10.87 18.75 4.57
C VAL A 326 -10.27 17.36 4.40
N GLY A 327 -9.64 16.88 5.47
CA GLY A 327 -8.86 15.66 5.53
C GLY A 327 -7.44 15.80 4.98
N VAL A 328 -6.46 15.41 5.78
CA VAL A 328 -5.02 15.46 5.44
C VAL A 328 -4.34 14.09 5.50
N ALA A 329 -5.01 13.06 6.01
CA ALA A 329 -4.51 11.69 5.92
C ALA A 329 -4.44 11.23 4.46
N TYR A 330 -3.52 10.30 4.17
CA TYR A 330 -3.40 9.76 2.81
C TYR A 330 -4.53 8.80 2.43
N GLU A 331 -5.20 8.22 3.43
CA GLU A 331 -6.25 7.22 3.22
C GLU A 331 -7.41 7.48 4.18
N ARG A 332 -8.60 7.12 3.74
CA ARG A 332 -9.84 7.26 4.50
C ARG A 332 -9.87 6.30 5.70
N GLY A 333 -10.20 6.81 6.89
CA GLY A 333 -10.36 6.00 8.11
C GLY A 333 -9.07 5.69 8.85
N VAL A 334 -7.94 6.29 8.47
CA VAL A 334 -6.65 6.18 9.16
C VAL A 334 -6.09 7.55 9.53
N ALA A 335 -5.34 7.62 10.62
CA ALA A 335 -4.68 8.85 11.08
C ALA A 335 -3.23 8.97 10.55
N ASP A 336 -2.95 8.46 9.36
CA ASP A 336 -1.60 8.38 8.79
C ASP A 336 -1.42 9.43 7.69
N VAL A 337 -0.44 10.30 7.88
CA VAL A 337 -0.11 11.41 6.96
C VAL A 337 1.18 11.19 6.17
N ARG A 338 1.81 10.00 6.30
CA ARG A 338 3.06 9.70 5.58
C ARG A 338 2.85 9.78 4.08
N GLU A 339 3.73 10.53 3.40
CA GLU A 339 3.63 10.76 1.95
C GLU A 339 2.23 11.24 1.50
N SER A 340 1.48 11.91 2.39
CA SER A 340 0.15 12.40 2.02
C SER A 340 0.26 13.55 1.02
N PRO A 341 -0.43 13.46 -0.13
CA PRO A 341 -0.49 14.55 -1.11
C PRO A 341 -1.02 15.86 -0.54
N ALA A 342 -1.84 15.79 0.54
CA ALA A 342 -2.36 16.98 1.19
C ALA A 342 -1.25 17.90 1.71
N LEU A 343 -0.19 17.32 2.29
CA LEU A 343 0.90 18.11 2.87
C LEU A 343 1.62 18.90 1.78
N GLU A 344 1.95 18.26 0.66
CA GLU A 344 2.59 18.92 -0.48
C GLU A 344 1.69 19.99 -1.11
N ILE A 345 0.38 19.71 -1.26
CA ILE A 345 -0.58 20.70 -1.76
C ILE A 345 -0.63 21.92 -0.84
N MET A 346 -0.66 21.70 0.48
CA MET A 346 -0.67 22.79 1.46
C MET A 346 0.61 23.64 1.40
N GLU A 347 1.76 22.99 1.30
CA GLU A 347 3.05 23.66 1.18
C GLU A 347 3.14 24.51 -0.11
N LEU A 348 2.71 23.95 -1.24
CA LEU A 348 2.70 24.68 -2.52
C LEU A 348 1.77 25.90 -2.47
N LEU A 349 0.57 25.75 -1.90
CA LEU A 349 -0.36 26.88 -1.75
C LEU A 349 0.19 27.94 -0.81
N ALA A 350 0.83 27.56 0.29
CA ALA A 350 1.49 28.48 1.21
C ALA A 350 2.67 29.21 0.53
N ASP A 351 3.49 28.51 -0.25
CA ASP A 351 4.59 29.12 -1.05
C ASP A 351 4.05 30.14 -2.06
N TRP A 352 2.84 29.95 -2.58
CA TRP A 352 2.16 30.90 -3.48
C TRP A 352 1.40 32.01 -2.73
N GLY A 353 1.53 32.05 -1.40
CA GLY A 353 1.03 33.13 -0.55
C GLY A 353 -0.40 32.94 -0.04
N ALA A 354 -0.98 31.74 -0.17
CA ALA A 354 -2.28 31.44 0.46
C ALA A 354 -2.14 31.26 1.97
N THR A 355 -3.21 31.59 2.70
CA THR A 355 -3.39 31.18 4.11
C THR A 355 -4.05 29.82 4.13
N VAL A 356 -3.30 28.78 4.45
CA VAL A 356 -3.77 27.39 4.41
C VAL A 356 -4.13 26.93 5.82
N ALA A 357 -5.26 26.23 5.92
CA ALA A 357 -5.68 25.55 7.14
C ALA A 357 -6.21 24.15 6.77
N PHE A 358 -6.33 23.28 7.75
CA PHE A 358 -6.97 22.00 7.55
C PHE A 358 -7.90 21.63 8.71
N THR A 359 -8.84 20.75 8.44
CA THR A 359 -9.62 20.02 9.43
C THR A 359 -9.60 18.54 9.12
N ASP A 360 -9.36 17.72 10.13
CA ASP A 360 -9.32 16.27 10.01
C ASP A 360 -9.73 15.65 11.35
N PRO A 361 -10.72 14.75 11.39
CA PRO A 361 -11.21 14.19 12.65
C PRO A 361 -10.23 13.20 13.31
N LEU A 362 -9.21 12.74 12.57
CA LEU A 362 -8.25 11.74 13.04
C LEU A 362 -6.83 12.31 13.22
N VAL A 363 -6.53 13.44 12.56
CA VAL A 363 -5.20 14.07 12.57
C VAL A 363 -5.29 15.45 13.22
N PRO A 364 -4.82 15.61 14.47
CA PRO A 364 -4.91 16.88 15.18
C PRO A 364 -3.89 17.92 14.71
N SER A 365 -2.74 17.49 14.20
CA SER A 365 -1.68 18.38 13.72
C SER A 365 -0.82 17.70 12.67
N VAL A 366 -0.19 18.51 11.82
CA VAL A 366 0.78 18.05 10.78
C VAL A 366 2.05 18.88 10.85
N GLU A 367 3.17 18.27 10.46
CA GLU A 367 4.44 18.94 10.27
C GLU A 367 4.58 19.38 8.82
N LEU A 368 4.78 20.67 8.59
CA LEU A 368 5.07 21.28 7.30
C LEU A 368 6.44 21.98 7.35
N ARG A 369 7.00 22.37 6.22
CA ARG A 369 8.28 23.10 6.16
C ARG A 369 8.31 24.37 7.03
N GLY A 370 7.14 24.99 7.26
CA GLY A 370 6.98 26.19 8.09
C GLY A 370 6.79 25.90 9.59
N GLY A 371 6.79 24.63 10.01
CA GLY A 371 6.55 24.19 11.39
C GLY A 371 5.24 23.43 11.57
N THR A 372 4.89 23.12 12.80
CA THR A 372 3.66 22.38 13.15
C THR A 372 2.42 23.23 12.87
N LEU A 373 1.49 22.70 12.09
CA LEU A 373 0.18 23.29 11.87
C LEU A 373 -0.89 22.43 12.57
N SER A 374 -1.68 23.08 13.46
CA SER A 374 -2.81 22.43 14.13
C SER A 374 -4.08 22.49 13.27
N GLY A 375 -4.86 21.41 13.31
CA GLY A 375 -6.16 21.37 12.65
C GLY A 375 -7.17 22.33 13.28
N VAL A 376 -8.06 22.86 12.46
CA VAL A 376 -9.15 23.74 12.90
C VAL A 376 -10.30 22.88 13.44
N THR A 377 -10.72 23.13 14.68
CA THR A 377 -11.81 22.37 15.35
C THR A 377 -13.20 22.74 14.84
N ASP A 378 -13.44 24.04 14.61
CA ASP A 378 -14.73 24.57 14.15
C ASP A 378 -14.55 25.29 12.80
N PRO A 379 -14.28 24.53 11.73
CA PRO A 379 -13.90 25.13 10.44
C PRO A 379 -15.03 25.94 9.81
N TRP A 380 -16.27 25.65 10.12
CA TRP A 380 -17.47 26.26 9.51
C TRP A 380 -17.87 27.59 10.12
N GLU A 381 -17.32 27.94 11.28
CA GLU A 381 -17.47 29.26 11.90
C GLU A 381 -16.57 30.32 11.26
N GLN A 382 -15.63 29.91 10.43
CA GLN A 382 -14.69 30.78 9.73
C GLN A 382 -15.06 30.96 8.28
N ARG A 383 -14.66 32.09 7.70
CA ARG A 383 -14.80 32.32 6.26
C ARG A 383 -13.61 31.74 5.50
N TRP A 384 -13.90 30.98 4.46
CA TRP A 384 -12.94 30.41 3.53
C TRP A 384 -13.24 30.87 2.11
N ASP A 385 -12.20 31.23 1.35
CA ASP A 385 -12.34 31.56 -0.07
C ASP A 385 -12.53 30.27 -0.89
N LEU A 386 -11.98 29.15 -0.40
CA LEU A 386 -12.18 27.82 -1.00
C LEU A 386 -12.07 26.72 0.06
N VAL A 387 -12.98 25.77 0.00
CA VAL A 387 -12.94 24.51 0.75
C VAL A 387 -12.56 23.40 -0.21
N VAL A 388 -11.49 22.67 0.09
CA VAL A 388 -10.97 21.57 -0.74
C VAL A 388 -11.21 20.25 0.00
N LEU A 389 -12.01 19.37 -0.59
CA LEU A 389 -12.20 18.01 -0.07
C LEU A 389 -11.06 17.12 -0.59
N HIS A 390 -10.14 16.76 0.29
CA HIS A 390 -8.99 15.89 -0.03
C HIS A 390 -9.23 14.46 0.45
N THR A 391 -9.37 14.23 1.76
CA THR A 391 -9.67 12.90 2.32
C THR A 391 -10.87 12.98 3.25
N VAL A 392 -12.04 12.61 2.75
CA VAL A 392 -13.27 12.66 3.53
C VAL A 392 -13.43 11.37 4.34
N HIS A 393 -13.13 11.44 5.64
CA HIS A 393 -13.29 10.31 6.57
C HIS A 393 -14.77 9.98 6.82
N PRO A 394 -15.10 8.74 7.26
CA PRO A 394 -16.46 8.37 7.63
C PRO A 394 -17.06 9.25 8.72
N SER A 395 -16.23 9.79 9.60
CA SER A 395 -16.60 10.68 10.70
C SER A 395 -16.60 12.16 10.32
N THR A 396 -16.25 12.54 9.08
CA THR A 396 -16.26 13.94 8.65
C THR A 396 -17.71 14.38 8.42
N ASP A 397 -18.14 15.39 9.18
CA ASP A 397 -19.46 16.01 9.00
C ASP A 397 -19.38 17.13 7.95
N LEU A 398 -19.98 16.89 6.79
CA LEU A 398 -20.12 17.86 5.70
C LEU A 398 -21.50 18.52 5.66
N SER A 399 -22.39 18.26 6.63
CA SER A 399 -23.76 18.80 6.62
C SER A 399 -23.79 20.33 6.83
N LEU A 400 -22.73 20.87 7.40
CA LEU A 400 -22.55 22.31 7.62
C LEU A 400 -21.98 23.07 6.41
N LEU A 401 -21.64 22.37 5.33
CA LEU A 401 -21.27 23.00 4.06
C LEU A 401 -22.50 23.59 3.38
N GLY A 402 -22.73 24.88 3.60
CA GLY A 402 -23.82 25.62 2.96
C GLY A 402 -23.51 26.08 1.54
N PRO A 403 -24.52 26.63 0.83
CA PRO A 403 -24.38 27.14 -0.54
C PRO A 403 -23.43 28.33 -0.67
N GLU A 404 -23.08 28.97 0.44
CA GLU A 404 -22.10 30.08 0.53
C GLU A 404 -20.66 29.59 0.36
N HIS A 405 -20.38 28.32 0.64
CA HIS A 405 -19.04 27.77 0.53
C HIS A 405 -18.72 27.41 -0.93
N ILE A 406 -17.57 27.89 -1.39
CA ILE A 406 -17.00 27.43 -2.65
C ILE A 406 -16.26 26.11 -2.37
N VAL A 407 -16.73 25.02 -2.94
CA VAL A 407 -16.18 23.70 -2.70
C VAL A 407 -15.50 23.15 -3.95
N LEU A 408 -14.32 22.59 -3.79
CA LEU A 408 -13.62 21.79 -4.79
C LEU A 408 -13.38 20.39 -4.23
N ASP A 409 -14.00 19.39 -4.83
CA ASP A 409 -13.78 17.99 -4.48
C ASP A 409 -12.68 17.40 -5.36
N ILE A 410 -11.50 17.14 -4.80
CA ILE A 410 -10.38 16.46 -5.44
C ILE A 410 -10.24 15.01 -4.95
N SER A 411 -11.03 14.60 -3.95
CA SER A 411 -10.95 13.26 -3.35
C SER A 411 -11.37 12.16 -4.32
N GLN A 412 -12.29 12.49 -5.23
CA GLN A 412 -12.96 11.62 -6.22
C GLN A 412 -13.35 10.21 -5.71
N ASN A 413 -13.35 10.04 -4.40
CA ASN A 413 -13.53 8.76 -3.71
C ASN A 413 -14.97 8.54 -3.20
N ARG A 414 -15.96 9.15 -3.87
CA ARG A 414 -17.36 8.94 -3.55
C ARG A 414 -17.84 7.58 -4.06
N ARG A 415 -17.61 6.52 -3.30
CA ARG A 415 -18.56 5.42 -3.29
C ARG A 415 -19.80 5.90 -2.55
N GLY A 416 -20.88 6.14 -3.27
CA GLY A 416 -22.18 6.39 -2.67
C GLY A 416 -22.57 5.21 -1.79
N HIS A 417 -22.45 5.38 -0.48
CA HIS A 417 -23.33 4.67 0.43
C HIS A 417 -24.68 5.39 0.32
N GLY A 418 -25.70 4.66 -0.04
CA GLY A 418 -27.08 5.15 -0.02
C GLY A 418 -27.42 5.67 1.38
N GLY A 419 -27.50 6.97 1.49
CA GLY A 419 -27.91 7.73 2.64
C GLY A 419 -28.13 9.16 2.15
N GLY A 420 -29.41 9.54 1.95
CA GLY A 420 -29.85 10.73 1.26
C GLY A 420 -29.23 12.03 1.75
N GLY A 421 -28.36 12.56 0.97
CA GLY A 421 -27.97 13.94 0.95
C GLY A 421 -27.82 14.35 -0.52
N ARG A 422 -28.88 14.88 -1.12
CA ARG A 422 -28.83 15.39 -2.48
C ARG A 422 -28.00 16.67 -2.50
N TYR A 423 -26.74 16.57 -2.93
CA TYR A 423 -26.02 17.73 -3.42
C TYR A 423 -26.64 18.16 -4.75
N ARG A 424 -27.51 19.19 -4.71
CA ARG A 424 -28.00 19.85 -5.95
C ARG A 424 -26.86 20.70 -6.47
N ALA A 425 -26.34 20.33 -7.66
CA ALA A 425 -25.57 21.26 -8.46
C ALA A 425 -26.41 22.51 -8.73
N ALA A 426 -25.79 23.68 -8.62
CA ALA A 426 -26.44 24.95 -8.91
C ALA A 426 -27.07 24.95 -10.32
N PRO A 427 -28.29 25.50 -10.52
CA PRO A 427 -28.93 25.54 -11.82
C PRO A 427 -28.32 26.67 -12.67
N GLY A 428 -27.83 26.33 -13.84
CA GLY A 428 -27.34 27.32 -14.78
C GLY A 428 -26.92 26.70 -16.12
N ALA A 429 -27.89 26.30 -16.93
CA ALA A 429 -27.97 26.48 -18.38
C ALA A 429 -29.14 25.64 -18.92
N THR A 430 -30.18 26.33 -19.29
CA THR A 430 -31.36 25.81 -19.98
C THR A 430 -31.04 25.37 -21.41
N GLY A 431 -31.42 24.13 -21.74
CA GLY A 431 -31.42 23.61 -23.09
C GLY A 431 -32.47 22.49 -23.20
N ALA A 432 -33.49 22.75 -23.94
CA ALA A 432 -34.75 22.04 -24.06
C ALA A 432 -34.64 20.54 -24.37
N SER A 433 -35.52 19.78 -23.73
CA SER A 433 -35.95 18.43 -24.11
C SER A 433 -37.03 18.50 -25.21
N PRO A 434 -37.16 17.49 -26.05
CA PRO A 434 -38.49 17.09 -26.44
C PRO A 434 -38.85 15.68 -25.97
N ALA A 435 -40.08 15.58 -25.50
CA ALA A 435 -40.76 14.36 -25.09
C ALA A 435 -41.09 13.46 -26.30
N GLY A 436 -41.18 12.16 -26.01
CA GLY A 436 -41.73 11.19 -26.95
C GLY A 436 -42.00 9.88 -26.21
N ASP A 437 -43.29 9.65 -25.93
CA ASP A 437 -43.90 8.43 -25.41
C ASP A 437 -43.66 7.20 -26.30
N GLY A 438 -43.66 6.01 -25.70
CA GLY A 438 -43.81 4.77 -26.48
C GLY A 438 -43.57 3.48 -25.69
N ALA A 439 -44.63 2.97 -25.17
CA ALA A 439 -44.91 1.67 -24.56
C ALA A 439 -44.07 0.45 -24.98
N ALA A 440 -43.84 -0.44 -24.01
CA ALA A 440 -43.58 -1.88 -24.19
C ALA A 440 -44.84 -2.62 -24.70
N PRO A 441 -44.77 -3.84 -25.30
CA PRO A 441 -44.63 -5.04 -24.47
C PRO A 441 -43.94 -6.28 -25.14
N GLY A 442 -43.50 -7.19 -24.27
CA GLY A 442 -43.84 -8.61 -24.40
C GLY A 442 -42.85 -9.59 -25.02
N ALA A 443 -42.29 -10.42 -24.18
CA ALA A 443 -42.14 -11.89 -24.23
C ALA A 443 -41.51 -12.61 -25.45
N GLY A 444 -40.58 -13.51 -25.13
CA GLY A 444 -40.19 -14.60 -26.03
C GLY A 444 -38.97 -15.37 -25.52
N VAL A 445 -39.23 -16.45 -24.79
CA VAL A 445 -38.32 -17.51 -24.35
C VAL A 445 -37.87 -18.39 -25.53
N HIS A 446 -36.63 -18.82 -25.56
CA HIS A 446 -36.06 -20.10 -26.06
C HIS A 446 -34.53 -19.95 -25.91
N GLY A 447 -33.76 -20.78 -25.25
CA GLY A 447 -33.80 -22.22 -25.01
C GLY A 447 -32.67 -22.89 -25.77
N ALA A 448 -31.68 -23.41 -25.05
CA ALA A 448 -30.74 -24.53 -25.37
C ALA A 448 -29.74 -24.29 -26.54
N GLU A 449 -28.49 -24.71 -26.54
CA GLU A 449 -27.90 -25.98 -26.11
C GLU A 449 -26.37 -25.86 -26.05
N ALA A 450 -25.79 -26.73 -25.24
CA ALA A 450 -24.36 -26.98 -25.07
C ALA A 450 -23.78 -27.84 -26.21
N HIS A 451 -22.54 -27.62 -26.60
CA HIS A 451 -21.65 -28.64 -27.17
C HIS A 451 -20.19 -28.36 -26.84
N GLY A 452 -19.57 -29.17 -25.99
CA GLY A 452 -18.18 -29.49 -26.03
C GLY A 452 -18.04 -30.93 -26.59
N PRO A 453 -16.86 -31.63 -26.52
CA PRO A 453 -15.56 -31.27 -27.10
C PRO A 453 -15.13 -32.38 -28.10
N GLY A 454 -14.04 -32.20 -28.83
CA GLY A 454 -13.48 -33.31 -29.64
C GLY A 454 -12.38 -32.87 -30.59
N THR A 455 -11.20 -33.20 -30.20
CA THR A 455 -10.22 -34.14 -30.75
C THR A 455 -9.33 -33.74 -31.96
N ALA A 456 -8.07 -33.82 -31.68
CA ALA A 456 -7.01 -34.61 -32.31
C ALA A 456 -6.16 -33.99 -33.44
N VAL A 457 -4.87 -34.05 -33.14
CA VAL A 457 -3.66 -33.91 -33.95
C VAL A 457 -3.58 -35.03 -35.03
N PRO A 458 -2.88 -34.85 -36.18
CA PRO A 458 -1.58 -35.43 -36.35
C PRO A 458 -0.58 -34.47 -37.06
N GLY A 459 0.70 -34.38 -36.78
CA GLY A 459 1.75 -35.39 -36.77
C GLY A 459 2.49 -35.43 -38.12
N ALA A 460 3.72 -34.84 -38.18
CA ALA A 460 4.80 -35.34 -39.07
C ALA A 460 6.12 -34.58 -38.78
N SER A 461 7.08 -35.30 -38.27
CA SER A 461 8.53 -35.12 -38.51
C SER A 461 8.92 -36.11 -39.61
N PRO A 462 10.16 -36.25 -40.12
CA PRO A 462 11.44 -35.58 -39.86
C PRO A 462 12.35 -35.44 -41.12
N THR A 463 13.64 -35.20 -40.84
CA THR A 463 14.89 -35.36 -41.67
C THR A 463 15.46 -34.02 -42.18
N GLY A 464 16.69 -33.72 -41.90
CA GLY A 464 17.93 -34.28 -42.28
C GLY A 464 19.12 -33.42 -41.81
N SER A 465 20.11 -34.14 -41.40
CA SER A 465 21.50 -33.85 -41.06
C SER A 465 22.27 -32.98 -42.07
N THR A 466 23.19 -32.16 -41.55
CA THR A 466 24.64 -32.23 -41.95
C THR A 466 25.46 -31.21 -41.16
N THR A 467 26.41 -31.67 -40.39
CA THR A 467 27.68 -31.03 -40.00
C THR A 467 28.72 -31.51 -41.03
N PRO A 468 29.97 -31.03 -41.18
CA PRO A 468 30.76 -30.10 -40.37
C PRO A 468 31.65 -29.11 -41.19
N ALA A 469 32.34 -28.18 -40.53
CA ALA A 469 33.79 -27.91 -40.73
C ALA A 469 34.26 -26.63 -40.00
N THR A 470 35.14 -26.83 -39.06
CA THR A 470 36.21 -25.88 -38.67
C THR A 470 37.39 -26.08 -39.64
N PRO A 471 38.31 -25.11 -39.87
CA PRO A 471 39.34 -24.75 -38.91
C PRO A 471 39.99 -23.34 -39.04
N GLY A 472 40.78 -22.99 -38.00
CA GLY A 472 42.01 -22.20 -38.11
C GLY A 472 41.83 -20.68 -37.90
N GLY A 473 42.41 -19.98 -36.95
CA GLY A 473 43.76 -19.99 -36.43
C GLY A 473 44.40 -18.62 -36.71
N GLY A 474 44.90 -17.87 -35.70
CA GLY A 474 45.74 -16.69 -35.95
C GLY A 474 45.70 -15.66 -34.82
N THR A 475 46.50 -15.89 -33.79
CA THR A 475 47.52 -15.03 -33.11
C THR A 475 47.29 -13.51 -33.03
N ALA A 476 47.50 -13.12 -31.82
CA ALA A 476 47.69 -11.75 -31.27
C ALA A 476 48.84 -10.94 -31.93
N PRO A 477 49.05 -9.65 -31.62
CA PRO A 477 49.61 -9.29 -30.32
C PRO A 477 48.69 -8.50 -29.44
#